data_87bb4a503fcc8417044956b45436776f
#
_entry.id   87bb4a503fcc8417044956b45436776f
#
_cell.length_a   1.000
_cell.length_b   1.000
_cell.length_c   1.000
_cell.angle_alpha   90.00
_cell.angle_beta   90.00
_cell.angle_gamma   90.00
#
_symmetry.space_group_name_H-M   'P 1'
#
loop_
_entity.id
_entity.type
_entity.pdbx_description
1 polymer ?
#
loop_
_entity_poly.entity_id
_entity_poly.type
_entity_poly.pdbx_seq_one_letter_code
_entity_poly.pdbx_strand_id
1 'polypeptide(L)'
;MTTFTHTRFSAAILAVAIAVAALAWSAGGAAAAVQTVNGTVGPGFTITLTMHGKKVTKLKAGKYRCVISDRSSIHDFHLSGPGLDRVLTAVDFTGTTSSSLTLKKGSYHFQCDPHASFMHGAFRVG
;
A
#
# COMPACT_ATOMS: atom_id res chain seq x y z
N MET A 1 -64.56 4.61 -72.64
CA MET A 1 -63.88 3.55 -71.87
C MET A 1 -62.53 4.09 -71.42
N THR A 2 -62.42 4.52 -70.17
CA THR A 2 -61.25 5.18 -69.65
C THR A 2 -60.63 4.23 -68.59
N THR A 3 -59.52 3.65 -68.94
CA THR A 3 -58.76 2.71 -68.04
C THR A 3 -57.89 3.50 -67.08
N PHE A 4 -58.19 3.43 -65.78
CA PHE A 4 -57.35 4.05 -64.73
C PHE A 4 -56.27 3.05 -64.34
N THR A 5 -55.03 3.44 -64.62
CA THR A 5 -53.83 2.70 -64.20
C THR A 5 -53.45 3.12 -62.77
N HIS A 6 -53.56 2.23 -61.80
CA HIS A 6 -53.13 2.44 -60.44
C HIS A 6 -51.62 2.21 -60.33
N THR A 7 -50.86 3.31 -60.17
CA THR A 7 -49.44 3.24 -59.85
C THR A 7 -49.27 2.98 -58.38
N ARG A 8 -48.70 1.82 -58.02
CA ARG A 8 -48.35 1.46 -56.64
C ARG A 8 -47.01 2.08 -56.29
N PHE A 9 -47.00 3.05 -55.36
CA PHE A 9 -45.78 3.54 -54.75
C PHE A 9 -45.33 2.57 -53.65
N SER A 10 -44.24 1.86 -53.90
CA SER A 10 -43.54 1.05 -52.85
C SER A 10 -42.71 2.00 -51.98
N ALA A 11 -43.14 2.17 -50.74
CA ALA A 11 -42.34 2.89 -49.74
C ALA A 11 -41.25 1.90 -49.22
N ALA A 12 -40.00 2.20 -49.59
CA ALA A 12 -38.85 1.55 -49.02
C ALA A 12 -38.59 2.10 -47.61
N ILE A 13 -38.84 1.29 -46.59
CA ILE A 13 -38.52 1.66 -45.21
C ILE A 13 -37.01 1.38 -45.01
N LEU A 14 -36.23 2.44 -44.93
CA LEU A 14 -34.81 2.38 -44.62
C LEU A 14 -34.66 2.18 -43.09
N ALA A 15 -34.37 0.96 -42.64
CA ALA A 15 -34.06 0.69 -41.25
C ALA A 15 -32.62 1.14 -40.94
N VAL A 16 -32.49 2.24 -40.22
CA VAL A 16 -31.20 2.73 -39.69
C VAL A 16 -30.92 1.91 -38.43
N ALA A 17 -30.00 0.97 -38.50
CA ALA A 17 -29.49 0.24 -37.34
C ALA A 17 -28.48 1.15 -36.62
N ILE A 18 -28.89 1.70 -35.47
CA ILE A 18 -27.98 2.44 -34.56
C ILE A 18 -27.20 1.37 -33.78
N ALA A 19 -25.94 1.15 -34.14
CA ALA A 19 -25.01 0.34 -33.36
C ALA A 19 -24.55 1.16 -32.14
N VAL A 20 -25.12 0.88 -30.97
CA VAL A 20 -24.64 1.42 -29.71
C VAL A 20 -23.36 0.67 -29.35
N ALA A 21 -22.20 1.26 -29.61
CA ALA A 21 -20.92 0.78 -29.13
C ALA A 21 -20.85 1.02 -27.61
N ALA A 22 -21.08 -0.03 -26.82
CA ALA A 22 -20.84 0.00 -25.39
C ALA A 22 -19.31 0.08 -25.17
N LEU A 23 -18.80 1.28 -24.87
CA LEU A 23 -17.46 1.47 -24.36
C LEU A 23 -17.41 0.83 -22.96
N ALA A 24 -16.92 -0.40 -22.88
CA ALA A 24 -16.56 -1.01 -21.62
C ALA A 24 -15.37 -0.23 -21.03
N TRP A 25 -15.64 0.68 -20.11
CA TRP A 25 -14.61 1.25 -19.28
C TRP A 25 -14.08 0.14 -18.38
N SER A 26 -12.96 -0.44 -18.78
CA SER A 26 -12.16 -1.25 -17.87
C SER A 26 -11.69 -0.32 -16.76
N ALA A 27 -12.36 -0.37 -15.62
CA ALA A 27 -11.85 0.20 -14.40
C ALA A 27 -10.57 -0.58 -14.04
N GLY A 28 -9.45 -0.16 -14.61
CA GLY A 28 -8.13 -0.62 -14.20
C GLY A 28 -8.01 -0.27 -12.73
N GLY A 29 -8.13 -1.27 -11.85
CA GLY A 29 -7.91 -1.09 -10.44
C GLY A 29 -6.51 -0.49 -10.25
N ALA A 30 -6.44 0.78 -9.86
CA ALA A 30 -5.18 1.40 -9.50
C ALA A 30 -4.58 0.55 -8.38
N ALA A 31 -3.43 -0.08 -8.63
CA ALA A 31 -2.70 -0.80 -7.59
C ALA A 31 -2.51 0.16 -6.42
N ALA A 32 -3.01 -0.21 -5.24
CA ALA A 32 -2.88 0.64 -4.06
C ALA A 32 -1.39 0.95 -3.84
N ALA A 33 -1.05 2.24 -3.76
CA ALA A 33 0.32 2.66 -3.54
C ALA A 33 0.86 2.05 -2.24
N VAL A 34 2.08 1.50 -2.30
CA VAL A 34 2.74 0.91 -1.13
C VAL A 34 2.94 2.01 -0.10
N GLN A 35 2.35 1.84 1.07
CA GLN A 35 2.46 2.81 2.16
C GLN A 35 3.83 2.74 2.83
N THR A 36 4.31 3.89 3.31
CA THR A 36 5.60 4.00 4.00
C THR A 36 5.39 4.16 5.51
N VAL A 37 6.09 3.33 6.29
CA VAL A 37 6.29 3.51 7.71
C VAL A 37 7.72 3.97 7.96
N ASN A 38 7.91 4.89 8.90
CA ASN A 38 9.20 5.49 9.22
C ASN A 38 9.60 5.12 10.65
N GLY A 39 10.72 4.43 10.76
CA GLY A 39 11.37 4.17 12.04
C GLY A 39 12.50 5.18 12.30
N THR A 40 12.68 5.53 13.55
CA THR A 40 13.83 6.32 13.99
C THR A 40 14.41 5.68 15.24
N VAL A 41 15.73 5.54 15.29
CA VAL A 41 16.45 5.11 16.47
C VAL A 41 17.57 6.12 16.77
N GLY A 42 17.68 6.53 18.05
CA GLY A 42 18.55 7.64 18.46
C GLY A 42 18.09 9.02 17.90
N PRO A 43 18.92 10.11 18.17
CA PRO A 43 20.02 10.12 19.11
C PRO A 43 19.52 9.90 20.55
N GLY A 44 20.39 9.46 21.44
CA GLY A 44 20.00 9.04 22.77
C GLY A 44 19.22 7.73 22.76
N PHE A 45 18.60 7.39 23.87
CA PHE A 45 17.91 6.10 24.05
C PHE A 45 16.43 6.18 23.60
N THR A 46 16.22 6.47 22.34
CA THR A 46 14.87 6.61 21.76
C THR A 46 14.69 5.70 20.55
N ILE A 47 13.51 5.11 20.42
CA ILE A 47 13.08 4.33 19.25
C ILE A 47 11.62 4.64 18.96
N THR A 48 11.29 4.88 17.70
CA THR A 48 9.92 5.21 17.28
C THR A 48 9.58 4.57 15.94
N LEU A 49 8.29 4.31 15.73
CA LEU A 49 7.74 3.94 14.44
C LEU A 49 6.52 4.82 14.15
N THR A 50 6.53 5.48 13.01
CA THR A 50 5.50 6.44 12.61
C THR A 50 4.99 6.18 11.19
N MET A 51 3.76 6.62 10.92
CA MET A 51 3.20 6.69 9.58
C MET A 51 2.45 8.02 9.45
N HIS A 52 2.71 8.78 8.39
CA HIS A 52 2.18 10.14 8.21
C HIS A 52 2.41 11.05 9.44
N GLY A 53 3.58 10.94 10.07
CA GLY A 53 3.96 11.71 11.24
C GLY A 53 3.30 11.31 12.58
N LYS A 54 2.43 10.27 12.56
CA LYS A 54 1.76 9.77 13.77
C LYS A 54 2.36 8.45 14.22
N LYS A 55 2.44 8.23 15.55
CA LYS A 55 2.87 6.96 16.12
C LYS A 55 2.01 5.81 15.59
N VAL A 56 2.66 4.75 15.12
CA VAL A 56 1.99 3.53 14.68
C VAL A 56 1.53 2.73 15.89
N THR A 57 0.22 2.50 15.99
CA THR A 57 -0.40 1.60 16.98
C THR A 57 -1.18 0.49 16.30
N LYS A 58 -1.67 0.73 15.07
CA LYS A 58 -2.39 -0.24 14.26
C LYS A 58 -2.12 0.00 12.77
N LEU A 59 -1.94 -1.09 12.03
CA LEU A 59 -1.83 -1.10 10.57
C LEU A 59 -2.79 -2.13 9.97
N LYS A 60 -3.03 -2.03 8.66
CA LYS A 60 -3.68 -3.10 7.89
C LYS A 60 -2.65 -4.14 7.47
N ALA A 61 -3.08 -5.39 7.27
CA ALA A 61 -2.22 -6.39 6.64
C ALA A 61 -1.89 -5.99 5.19
N GLY A 62 -0.64 -6.22 4.76
CA GLY A 62 -0.23 -5.86 3.41
C GLY A 62 1.26 -5.52 3.29
N LYS A 63 1.61 -4.97 2.12
CA LYS A 63 2.98 -4.56 1.82
C LYS A 63 3.24 -3.13 2.27
N TYR A 64 4.40 -2.92 2.87
CA TYR A 64 4.88 -1.62 3.33
C TYR A 64 6.33 -1.40 2.91
N ARG A 65 6.68 -0.15 2.67
CA ARG A 65 8.06 0.30 2.65
C ARG A 65 8.40 0.79 4.05
N CYS A 66 9.39 0.19 4.68
CA CYS A 66 9.90 0.62 5.99
C CYS A 66 11.18 1.41 5.78
N VAL A 67 11.20 2.66 6.17
CA VAL A 67 12.37 3.54 6.11
C VAL A 67 12.85 3.77 7.52
N ILE A 68 14.11 3.39 7.81
CA ILE A 68 14.72 3.55 9.13
C ILE A 68 15.79 4.63 9.05
N SER A 69 15.67 5.64 9.91
CA SER A 69 16.70 6.65 10.19
C SER A 69 17.40 6.28 11.48
N ASP A 70 18.59 5.72 11.36
CA ASP A 70 19.45 5.37 12.49
C ASP A 70 20.46 6.49 12.73
N ARG A 71 20.42 7.08 13.94
CA ARG A 71 21.21 8.24 14.34
C ARG A 71 22.26 7.93 15.41
N SER A 72 22.55 6.64 15.61
CA SER A 72 23.41 6.22 16.70
C SER A 72 24.12 4.90 16.41
N SER A 73 25.43 4.88 16.53
CA SER A 73 26.27 3.70 16.35
C SER A 73 26.24 2.70 17.52
N ILE A 74 25.34 2.89 18.50
CA ILE A 74 25.18 1.99 19.65
C ILE A 74 23.79 1.38 19.74
N HIS A 75 22.95 1.63 18.74
CA HIS A 75 21.58 1.15 18.65
C HIS A 75 21.39 0.34 17.38
N ASP A 76 20.33 -0.45 17.35
CA ASP A 76 19.81 -1.11 16.15
C ASP A 76 18.29 -0.92 16.07
N PHE A 77 17.71 -1.29 14.94
CA PHE A 77 16.27 -1.34 14.78
C PHE A 77 15.86 -2.77 14.38
N HIS A 78 15.36 -3.52 15.34
CA HIS A 78 14.88 -4.88 15.18
C HIS A 78 13.34 -4.90 15.15
N LEU A 79 12.75 -5.47 14.13
CA LEU A 79 11.29 -5.62 13.96
C LEU A 79 10.92 -7.08 13.89
N SER A 80 10.00 -7.51 14.76
CA SER A 80 9.53 -8.90 14.86
C SER A 80 8.01 -9.00 14.93
N GLY A 81 7.47 -10.12 14.47
CA GLY A 81 6.04 -10.43 14.47
C GLY A 81 5.72 -11.62 13.57
N PRO A 82 4.44 -11.87 13.25
CA PRO A 82 4.04 -13.02 12.44
C PRO A 82 4.74 -13.11 11.08
N GLY A 83 5.65 -14.09 10.95
CA GLY A 83 6.43 -14.33 9.73
C GLY A 83 7.49 -13.27 9.42
N LEU A 84 7.87 -12.49 10.42
CA LEU A 84 8.91 -11.46 10.32
C LEU A 84 9.76 -11.44 11.58
N ASP A 85 11.08 -11.51 11.38
CA ASP A 85 12.09 -11.35 12.43
C ASP A 85 13.35 -10.79 11.76
N ARG A 86 13.52 -9.45 11.81
CA ARG A 86 14.57 -8.78 11.04
C ARG A 86 15.18 -7.60 11.78
N VAL A 87 16.49 -7.60 11.85
CA VAL A 87 17.27 -6.40 12.16
C VAL A 87 17.34 -5.54 10.89
N LEU A 88 16.74 -4.37 10.92
CA LEU A 88 16.64 -3.45 9.79
C LEU A 88 17.85 -2.51 9.72
N THR A 89 18.42 -2.14 10.88
CA THR A 89 19.73 -1.48 10.99
C THR A 89 20.55 -2.18 12.06
N ALA A 90 21.83 -2.43 11.80
CA ALA A 90 22.75 -3.04 12.75
C ALA A 90 23.27 -2.01 13.76
N VAL A 91 23.81 -2.46 14.89
CA VAL A 91 24.29 -1.61 15.98
C VAL A 91 25.35 -0.60 15.52
N ASP A 92 26.24 -0.98 14.62
CA ASP A 92 27.32 -0.14 14.11
C ASP A 92 26.91 0.70 12.88
N PHE A 93 25.66 0.58 12.42
CA PHE A 93 25.14 1.35 11.29
C PHE A 93 24.66 2.72 11.75
N THR A 94 24.95 3.75 10.96
CA THR A 94 24.31 5.07 11.04
C THR A 94 23.90 5.52 9.66
N GLY A 95 22.74 6.16 9.55
CA GLY A 95 22.21 6.63 8.28
C GLY A 95 20.75 6.25 8.05
N THR A 96 20.34 6.25 6.81
CA THR A 96 18.97 5.89 6.43
C THR A 96 18.97 4.71 5.48
N THR A 97 18.16 3.71 5.78
CA THR A 97 17.93 2.55 4.91
C THR A 97 16.45 2.32 4.68
N SER A 98 16.12 1.51 3.67
CA SER A 98 14.73 1.13 3.42
C SER A 98 14.61 -0.35 3.09
N SER A 99 13.53 -0.97 3.55
CA SER A 99 13.21 -2.37 3.30
C SER A 99 11.73 -2.52 2.93
N SER A 100 11.45 -3.45 2.03
CA SER A 100 10.07 -3.88 1.77
C SER A 100 9.68 -4.94 2.79
N LEU A 101 8.52 -4.77 3.40
CA LEU A 101 7.97 -5.68 4.40
C LEU A 101 6.57 -6.14 3.98
N THR A 102 6.24 -7.39 4.26
CA THR A 102 4.87 -7.90 4.18
C THR A 102 4.39 -8.19 5.58
N LEU A 103 3.41 -7.41 6.05
CA LEU A 103 2.85 -7.53 7.38
C LEU A 103 1.59 -8.40 7.34
N LYS A 104 1.58 -9.48 8.12
CA LYS A 104 0.43 -10.36 8.35
C LYS A 104 -0.33 -9.93 9.59
N LYS A 105 -1.58 -10.35 9.74
CA LYS A 105 -2.36 -10.09 10.95
C LYS A 105 -1.64 -10.62 12.21
N GLY A 106 -1.64 -9.82 13.26
CA GLY A 106 -1.07 -10.17 14.55
C GLY A 106 -0.39 -9.01 15.26
N SER A 107 0.35 -9.34 16.30
CA SER A 107 1.10 -8.38 17.11
C SER A 107 2.54 -8.30 16.63
N TYR A 108 3.05 -7.09 16.55
CA TYR A 108 4.43 -6.79 16.17
C TYR A 108 5.12 -5.99 17.27
N HIS A 109 6.42 -6.21 17.39
CA HIS A 109 7.31 -5.52 18.29
C HIS A 109 8.49 -4.95 17.51
N PHE A 110 8.93 -3.77 17.90
CA PHE A 110 10.19 -3.22 17.45
C PHE A 110 11.02 -2.80 18.66
N GLN A 111 12.31 -2.99 18.59
CA GLN A 111 13.21 -2.73 19.72
C GLN A 111 14.63 -2.42 19.23
N CYS A 112 15.42 -1.89 20.13
CA CYS A 112 16.87 -1.91 20.04
C CYS A 112 17.38 -3.06 20.90
N ASP A 113 18.03 -4.05 20.30
CA ASP A 113 18.43 -5.28 21.00
C ASP A 113 19.37 -5.02 22.20
N PRO A 114 20.41 -4.17 22.09
CA PRO A 114 21.24 -3.84 23.24
C PRO A 114 20.47 -3.17 24.39
N HIS A 115 19.34 -2.52 24.12
CA HIS A 115 18.58 -1.73 25.06
C HIS A 115 17.10 -2.12 25.13
N ALA A 116 16.78 -3.38 24.87
CA ALA A 116 15.41 -3.88 24.71
C ALA A 116 14.51 -3.66 25.93
N SER A 117 15.09 -3.54 27.13
CA SER A 117 14.34 -3.28 28.36
C SER A 117 13.61 -1.94 28.41
N PHE A 118 14.05 -0.95 27.62
CA PHE A 118 13.45 0.41 27.61
C PHE A 118 13.36 1.06 26.21
N MET A 119 14.09 0.56 25.21
CA MET A 119 13.98 1.01 23.82
C MET A 119 13.15 0.01 23.02
N HIS A 120 11.85 0.08 23.15
CA HIS A 120 10.93 -0.82 22.44
C HIS A 120 9.57 -0.17 22.20
N GLY A 121 8.80 -0.79 21.32
CA GLY A 121 7.41 -0.45 21.06
C GLY A 121 6.67 -1.62 20.42
N ALA A 122 5.36 -1.48 20.31
CA ALA A 122 4.51 -2.52 19.74
C ALA A 122 3.37 -1.89 18.93
N PHE A 123 2.88 -2.65 17.95
CA PHE A 123 1.67 -2.32 17.21
C PHE A 123 0.93 -3.59 16.77
N ARG A 124 -0.30 -3.43 16.33
CA ARG A 124 -1.11 -4.54 15.82
C ARG A 124 -1.37 -4.38 14.32
N VAL A 125 -1.47 -5.51 13.65
CA VAL A 125 -1.89 -5.61 12.25
C VAL A 125 -3.20 -6.39 12.19
N GLY A 126 -4.22 -5.79 11.56
CA GLY A 126 -5.54 -6.41 11.48
C GLY A 126 -6.36 -6.00 10.28
#